data_9fda37bcafe78944f730ae33cb3879e3
#
_entry.id   9fda37bcafe78944f730ae33cb3879e3
#
_cell.length_a   1.000
_cell.length_b   1.000
_cell.length_c   1.000
_cell.angle_alpha   90.00
_cell.angle_beta   90.00
_cell.angle_gamma   90.00
#
_symmetry.space_group_name_H-M   'P 1'
#
loop_
_entity.id
_entity.type
_entity.pdbx_description
1 polymer ?
#
loop_
_entity_poly.entity_id
_entity_poly.type
_entity_poly.pdbx_seq_one_letter_code
_entity_poly.pdbx_strand_id
1 'polypeptide(L)'
;VKIKSVKFEKTYYRYFEPFTISLGTHEDQENIEVRLELEDGTVGLGEASTLFVISGETVEIMMQAEKTVQEMIVKEDVESYGKLFSRLQQLRATPAIKAAVEFAIIDAFCKRIGIRPYQFFGGAKDHIETDLTVGIMDLEKTLKKVKKIYEDGFRVIKIKVGKNFKEDVERVVESKKIAPQAMFVVDANQGFTPKEAIEFANILHSERVEVVVYEQPVNRYNIEGLKLVRFNSPYPVAADESVFTKYDALRLIKEEAVDFINIKLMKSGVSDALAIVHLAQSAGVQLMIGCMGESSLGINQSIHFAAGTGAFAYHDLDAHLSLDEKTFRGDFRQEGPHIYL
;
A
#
# COMPACT_ATOMS: atom_id res chain seq x y z
N VAL A 1 1.23 -31.06 -2.19
CA VAL A 1 0.97 -31.25 -0.74
C VAL A 1 -0.25 -30.48 -0.32
N LYS A 2 -1.11 -31.11 0.48
CA LYS A 2 -2.37 -30.51 0.87
C LYS A 2 -2.23 -29.53 2.04
N ILE A 3 -3.10 -28.54 2.03
CA ILE A 3 -3.28 -27.60 3.14
C ILE A 3 -3.96 -28.36 4.28
N LYS A 4 -3.27 -28.45 5.43
CA LYS A 4 -3.74 -29.11 6.65
C LYS A 4 -4.67 -28.23 7.46
N SER A 5 -4.28 -26.97 7.65
CA SER A 5 -5.05 -26.00 8.43
C SER A 5 -4.74 -24.56 8.04
N VAL A 6 -5.70 -23.69 8.33
CA VAL A 6 -5.53 -22.23 8.28
C VAL A 6 -6.06 -21.68 9.59
N LYS A 7 -5.31 -20.76 10.21
CA LYS A 7 -5.67 -20.09 11.47
C LYS A 7 -5.44 -18.60 11.36
N PHE A 8 -6.32 -17.85 11.98
CA PHE A 8 -6.24 -16.40 12.10
C PHE A 8 -5.94 -16.02 13.54
N GLU A 9 -5.02 -15.09 13.74
CA GLU A 9 -4.65 -14.57 15.04
C GLU A 9 -4.62 -13.04 15.00
N LYS A 10 -5.30 -12.40 15.96
CA LYS A 10 -5.27 -10.94 16.10
C LYS A 10 -3.91 -10.50 16.64
N THR A 11 -3.36 -9.46 16.02
CA THR A 11 -2.17 -8.77 16.49
C THR A 11 -2.50 -7.31 16.75
N TYR A 12 -1.79 -6.70 17.70
CA TYR A 12 -2.02 -5.33 18.13
C TYR A 12 -0.69 -4.59 18.20
N TYR A 13 -0.68 -3.39 17.63
CA TYR A 13 0.47 -2.50 17.60
C TYR A 13 0.05 -1.09 18.03
N ARG A 14 0.97 -0.33 18.63
CA ARG A 14 0.81 1.10 18.84
C ARG A 14 1.67 1.86 17.85
N TYR A 15 1.17 3.00 17.39
CA TYR A 15 2.01 3.95 16.69
C TYR A 15 2.95 4.64 17.68
N PHE A 16 4.22 4.86 17.32
CA PHE A 16 5.14 5.66 18.15
C PHE A 16 4.65 7.10 18.33
N GLU A 17 3.95 7.63 17.33
CA GLU A 17 3.27 8.92 17.33
C GLU A 17 1.90 8.78 16.66
N PRO A 18 0.86 9.50 17.12
CA PRO A 18 -0.43 9.47 16.44
C PRO A 18 -0.30 9.78 14.94
N PHE A 19 -0.83 8.90 14.10
CA PHE A 19 -0.77 9.03 12.65
C PHE A 19 -2.06 9.66 12.10
N THR A 20 -1.96 10.87 11.56
CA THR A 20 -3.12 11.65 11.08
C THR A 20 -3.11 11.77 9.56
N ILE A 21 -4.23 11.43 8.95
CA ILE A 21 -4.56 11.67 7.54
C ILE A 21 -5.81 12.55 7.44
N SER A 22 -6.25 12.95 6.25
CA SER A 22 -7.47 13.76 6.09
C SER A 22 -8.72 13.09 6.68
N LEU A 23 -8.78 11.75 6.67
CA LEU A 23 -9.91 10.93 7.09
C LEU A 23 -9.93 10.60 8.59
N GLY A 24 -8.86 10.89 9.34
CA GLY A 24 -8.83 10.63 10.78
C GLY A 24 -7.44 10.52 11.38
N THR A 25 -7.39 10.27 12.70
CA THR A 25 -6.15 10.04 13.46
C THR A 25 -6.17 8.64 14.05
N HIS A 26 -5.04 7.93 13.96
CA HIS A 26 -4.85 6.57 14.43
C HIS A 26 -3.74 6.55 15.49
N GLU A 27 -4.00 5.95 16.64
CA GLU A 27 -3.05 5.78 17.75
C GLU A 27 -2.56 4.34 17.88
N ASP A 28 -3.35 3.41 17.33
CA ASP A 28 -3.07 1.99 17.34
C ASP A 28 -3.50 1.33 16.02
N GLN A 29 -3.05 0.09 15.84
CA GLN A 29 -3.35 -0.73 14.68
C GLN A 29 -3.62 -2.17 15.13
N GLU A 30 -4.76 -2.70 14.70
CA GLU A 30 -5.08 -4.12 14.83
C GLU A 30 -4.97 -4.79 13.46
N ASN A 31 -4.19 -5.88 13.40
CA ASN A 31 -4.03 -6.70 12.19
C ASN A 31 -4.44 -8.15 12.47
N ILE A 32 -4.49 -8.95 11.42
CA ILE A 32 -4.67 -10.40 11.54
C ILE A 32 -3.50 -11.10 10.87
N GLU A 33 -2.80 -11.91 11.64
CA GLU A 33 -1.86 -12.88 11.11
C GLU A 33 -2.63 -14.11 10.60
N VAL A 34 -2.31 -14.53 9.38
CA VAL A 34 -2.80 -15.77 8.77
C VAL A 34 -1.66 -16.77 8.76
N ARG A 35 -1.89 -17.90 9.46
CA ARG A 35 -0.99 -19.05 9.49
C ARG A 35 -1.59 -20.22 8.72
N LEU A 36 -0.96 -20.60 7.63
CA LEU A 36 -1.33 -21.74 6.80
C LEU A 36 -0.32 -22.87 7.02
N GLU A 37 -0.77 -24.06 7.43
CA GLU A 37 0.08 -25.23 7.64
C GLU A 37 -0.23 -26.30 6.58
N LEU A 38 0.79 -26.85 5.97
CA LEU A 38 0.71 -27.99 5.06
C LEU A 38 0.82 -29.32 5.81
N GLU A 39 0.42 -30.43 5.17
CA GLU A 39 0.50 -31.78 5.76
C GLU A 39 1.95 -32.23 6.06
N ASP A 40 2.96 -31.67 5.36
CA ASP A 40 4.38 -31.94 5.61
C ASP A 40 4.99 -31.05 6.70
N GLY A 41 4.20 -30.20 7.34
CA GLY A 41 4.62 -29.29 8.39
C GLY A 41 5.14 -27.92 7.90
N THR A 42 5.23 -27.69 6.60
CA THR A 42 5.58 -26.37 6.05
C THR A 42 4.54 -25.34 6.45
N VAL A 43 4.99 -24.14 6.84
CA VAL A 43 4.11 -23.06 7.28
C VAL A 43 4.31 -21.83 6.40
N GLY A 44 3.21 -21.40 5.79
CA GLY A 44 3.10 -20.10 5.14
C GLY A 44 2.45 -19.07 6.06
N LEU A 45 2.93 -17.83 5.97
CA LEU A 45 2.45 -16.71 6.76
C LEU A 45 1.94 -15.60 5.85
N GLY A 46 0.90 -14.91 6.32
CA GLY A 46 0.41 -13.68 5.72
C GLY A 46 -0.18 -12.76 6.78
N GLU A 47 -0.30 -11.50 6.47
CA GLU A 47 -0.93 -10.51 7.34
C GLU A 47 -2.02 -9.76 6.59
N ALA A 48 -3.16 -9.58 7.23
CA ALA A 48 -4.22 -8.66 6.83
C ALA A 48 -4.20 -7.43 7.72
N SER A 49 -4.08 -6.27 7.10
CA SER A 49 -4.13 -4.97 7.75
C SER A 49 -5.15 -4.08 7.06
N THR A 50 -5.89 -3.30 7.83
CA THR A 50 -6.90 -2.42 7.28
C THR A 50 -7.00 -1.11 8.06
N LEU A 51 -7.49 -0.09 7.38
CA LEU A 51 -7.99 1.14 8.00
C LEU A 51 -9.48 1.23 7.66
N PHE A 52 -10.33 1.17 8.69
CA PHE A 52 -11.79 1.17 8.51
C PHE A 52 -12.29 2.31 7.62
N VAL A 53 -11.74 3.50 7.78
CA VAL A 53 -12.10 4.69 6.99
C VAL A 53 -11.79 4.55 5.50
N ILE A 54 -10.91 3.63 5.12
CA ILE A 54 -10.51 3.34 3.73
C ILE A 54 -11.33 2.19 3.14
N SER A 55 -11.34 1.03 3.82
CA SER A 55 -11.89 -0.22 3.28
C SER A 55 -13.27 -0.58 3.81
N GLY A 56 -13.65 -0.07 4.99
CA GLY A 56 -14.86 -0.48 5.71
C GLY A 56 -14.71 -1.84 6.43
N GLU A 57 -13.52 -2.45 6.40
CA GLU A 57 -13.24 -3.68 7.14
C GLU A 57 -12.91 -3.39 8.60
N THR A 58 -13.39 -4.24 9.50
CA THR A 58 -12.93 -4.30 10.89
C THR A 58 -12.30 -5.66 11.18
N VAL A 59 -11.47 -5.71 12.21
CA VAL A 59 -10.83 -6.98 12.62
C VAL A 59 -11.86 -8.05 12.96
N GLU A 60 -13.02 -7.67 13.52
CA GLU A 60 -14.12 -8.60 13.82
C GLU A 60 -14.69 -9.23 12.54
N ILE A 61 -14.95 -8.42 11.51
CA ILE A 61 -15.44 -8.93 10.21
C ILE A 61 -14.39 -9.84 9.57
N MET A 62 -13.13 -9.44 9.61
CA MET A 62 -12.03 -10.23 9.06
C MET A 62 -11.88 -11.58 9.79
N MET A 63 -11.96 -11.60 11.12
CA MET A 63 -11.91 -12.86 11.91
C MET A 63 -13.04 -13.83 11.57
N GLN A 64 -14.24 -13.33 11.28
CA GLN A 64 -15.37 -14.17 10.88
C GLN A 64 -15.15 -14.92 9.56
N ALA A 65 -14.23 -14.44 8.71
CA ALA A 65 -13.91 -15.09 7.45
C ALA A 65 -13.11 -16.40 7.62
N GLU A 66 -12.51 -16.69 8.79
CA GLU A 66 -11.64 -17.85 9.02
C GLU A 66 -12.31 -19.16 8.62
N LYS A 67 -13.52 -19.42 9.12
CA LYS A 67 -14.26 -20.65 8.80
C LYS A 67 -14.52 -20.79 7.31
N THR A 68 -14.94 -19.70 6.66
CA THR A 68 -15.19 -19.71 5.20
C THR A 68 -13.91 -19.99 4.42
N VAL A 69 -12.78 -19.38 4.82
CA VAL A 69 -11.48 -19.66 4.21
C VAL A 69 -11.08 -21.12 4.40
N GLN A 70 -11.24 -21.67 5.61
CA GLN A 70 -10.96 -23.09 5.87
C GLN A 70 -11.77 -24.01 4.94
N GLU A 71 -13.07 -23.75 4.79
CA GLU A 71 -13.95 -24.51 3.90
C GLU A 71 -13.53 -24.43 2.42
N MET A 72 -12.96 -23.31 2.01
CA MET A 72 -12.51 -23.06 0.63
C MET A 72 -11.21 -23.79 0.27
N ILE A 73 -10.23 -23.86 1.20
CA ILE A 73 -8.86 -24.23 0.84
C ILE A 73 -8.25 -25.40 1.63
N VAL A 74 -8.80 -25.78 2.80
CA VAL A 74 -8.28 -26.94 3.55
C VAL A 74 -8.51 -28.24 2.77
N LYS A 75 -7.52 -29.15 2.78
CA LYS A 75 -7.43 -30.40 1.99
C LYS A 75 -7.16 -30.20 0.48
N GLU A 76 -7.10 -28.98 0.01
CA GLU A 76 -6.68 -28.68 -1.37
C GLU A 76 -5.15 -28.70 -1.48
N ASP A 77 -4.65 -28.94 -2.69
CA ASP A 77 -3.21 -28.94 -2.97
C ASP A 77 -2.68 -27.51 -3.12
N VAL A 78 -1.63 -27.16 -2.36
CA VAL A 78 -1.00 -25.83 -2.42
C VAL A 78 -0.43 -25.51 -3.80
N GLU A 79 -0.03 -26.51 -4.57
CA GLU A 79 0.49 -26.35 -5.93
C GLU A 79 -0.59 -25.89 -6.92
N SER A 80 -1.86 -26.12 -6.56
CA SER A 80 -3.02 -25.61 -7.32
C SER A 80 -3.40 -24.19 -6.96
N TYR A 81 -2.44 -23.32 -6.62
CA TYR A 81 -2.69 -21.96 -6.13
C TYR A 81 -3.59 -21.13 -7.05
N GLY A 82 -3.52 -21.27 -8.36
CA GLY A 82 -4.43 -20.59 -9.28
C GLY A 82 -5.90 -20.93 -9.07
N LYS A 83 -6.21 -22.21 -8.77
CA LYS A 83 -7.56 -22.66 -8.37
C LYS A 83 -7.96 -22.08 -7.03
N LEU A 84 -7.03 -22.05 -6.06
CA LEU A 84 -7.27 -21.49 -4.73
C LEU A 84 -7.58 -19.99 -4.81
N PHE A 85 -6.78 -19.22 -5.56
CA PHE A 85 -7.01 -17.80 -5.79
C PHE A 85 -8.37 -17.53 -6.46
N SER A 86 -8.75 -18.36 -7.44
CA SER A 86 -10.06 -18.26 -8.08
C SER A 86 -11.22 -18.42 -7.07
N ARG A 87 -11.09 -19.34 -6.10
CA ARG A 87 -12.09 -19.49 -5.02
C ARG A 87 -12.09 -18.31 -4.06
N LEU A 88 -10.91 -17.82 -3.68
CA LEU A 88 -10.73 -16.68 -2.77
C LEU A 88 -11.29 -15.35 -3.35
N GLN A 89 -11.53 -15.27 -4.65
CA GLN A 89 -12.26 -14.14 -5.25
C GLN A 89 -13.69 -13.95 -4.71
N GLN A 90 -14.24 -14.93 -4.02
CA GLN A 90 -15.53 -14.82 -3.34
C GLN A 90 -15.46 -13.99 -2.05
N LEU A 91 -14.28 -13.77 -1.48
CA LEU A 91 -14.04 -12.92 -0.30
C LEU A 91 -14.09 -11.43 -0.66
N ARG A 92 -15.25 -10.96 -1.13
CA ARG A 92 -15.43 -9.58 -1.61
C ARG A 92 -15.48 -8.55 -0.49
N ALA A 93 -15.99 -8.95 0.68
CA ALA A 93 -16.14 -8.06 1.83
C ALA A 93 -14.87 -7.96 2.70
N THR A 94 -13.87 -8.79 2.44
CA THR A 94 -12.64 -8.87 3.23
C THR A 94 -11.40 -8.97 2.32
N PRO A 95 -11.12 -7.94 1.50
CA PRO A 95 -9.98 -7.95 0.59
C PRO A 95 -8.64 -8.06 1.31
N ALA A 96 -8.49 -7.53 2.53
CA ALA A 96 -7.27 -7.68 3.32
C ALA A 96 -7.03 -9.14 3.72
N ILE A 97 -8.08 -9.89 4.13
CA ILE A 97 -7.97 -11.34 4.38
C ILE A 97 -7.63 -12.08 3.10
N LYS A 98 -8.23 -11.72 1.98
CA LYS A 98 -7.87 -12.31 0.68
C LYS A 98 -6.38 -12.15 0.41
N ALA A 99 -5.82 -10.95 0.61
CA ALA A 99 -4.39 -10.69 0.43
C ALA A 99 -3.52 -11.58 1.33
N ALA A 100 -3.85 -11.65 2.62
CA ALA A 100 -3.10 -12.42 3.60
C ALA A 100 -3.12 -13.92 3.29
N VAL A 101 -4.29 -14.48 2.94
CA VAL A 101 -4.44 -15.91 2.60
C VAL A 101 -3.74 -16.25 1.29
N GLU A 102 -3.90 -15.41 0.25
CA GLU A 102 -3.20 -15.61 -1.03
C GLU A 102 -1.68 -15.58 -0.83
N PHE A 103 -1.16 -14.63 -0.01
CA PHE A 103 0.26 -14.59 0.26
C PHE A 103 0.74 -15.75 1.12
N ALA A 104 -0.02 -16.20 2.13
CA ALA A 104 0.32 -17.36 2.93
C ALA A 104 0.41 -18.66 2.08
N ILE A 105 -0.45 -18.80 1.06
CA ILE A 105 -0.37 -19.88 0.06
C ILE A 105 0.94 -19.78 -0.74
N ILE A 106 1.28 -18.59 -1.23
CA ILE A 106 2.51 -18.35 -2.00
C ILE A 106 3.74 -18.62 -1.12
N ASP A 107 3.76 -18.13 0.11
CA ASP A 107 4.86 -18.31 1.05
C ASP A 107 5.09 -19.81 1.37
N ALA A 108 4.01 -20.55 1.66
CA ALA A 108 4.09 -22.00 1.87
C ALA A 108 4.60 -22.74 0.62
N PHE A 109 4.08 -22.39 -0.56
CA PHE A 109 4.52 -22.97 -1.83
C PHE A 109 6.01 -22.69 -2.10
N CYS A 110 6.43 -21.44 -1.94
CA CYS A 110 7.83 -21.02 -2.16
C CYS A 110 8.80 -21.73 -1.22
N LYS A 111 8.48 -21.80 0.08
CA LYS A 111 9.28 -22.54 1.07
C LYS A 111 9.44 -24.01 0.70
N ARG A 112 8.39 -24.61 0.19
CA ARG A 112 8.40 -26.01 -0.20
C ARG A 112 9.30 -26.30 -1.39
N ILE A 113 9.36 -25.40 -2.39
CA ILE A 113 10.21 -25.58 -3.57
C ILE A 113 11.58 -24.89 -3.45
N GLY A 114 11.88 -24.27 -2.29
CA GLY A 114 13.18 -23.69 -1.99
C GLY A 114 13.48 -22.37 -2.70
N ILE A 115 12.46 -21.57 -2.98
CA ILE A 115 12.60 -20.21 -3.52
C ILE A 115 12.00 -19.18 -2.57
N ARG A 116 12.33 -17.91 -2.77
CA ARG A 116 11.71 -16.80 -2.04
C ARG A 116 10.50 -16.23 -2.81
N PRO A 117 9.48 -15.65 -2.15
CA PRO A 117 8.28 -15.16 -2.84
C PRO A 117 8.56 -14.15 -3.96
N TYR A 118 9.58 -13.28 -3.87
CA TYR A 118 9.90 -12.37 -4.98
C TYR A 118 10.30 -13.10 -6.27
N GLN A 119 10.93 -14.28 -6.15
CA GLN A 119 11.28 -15.11 -7.31
C GLN A 119 10.03 -15.74 -7.95
N PHE A 120 9.02 -16.07 -7.14
CA PHE A 120 7.71 -16.50 -7.63
C PHE A 120 7.02 -15.40 -8.46
N PHE A 121 7.16 -14.15 -8.09
CA PHE A 121 6.61 -13.01 -8.83
C PHE A 121 7.44 -12.58 -10.05
N GLY A 122 8.55 -13.24 -10.35
CA GLY A 122 9.36 -12.99 -11.53
C GLY A 122 10.82 -12.62 -11.24
N GLY A 123 11.19 -12.32 -10.01
CA GLY A 123 12.57 -12.09 -9.59
C GLY A 123 13.26 -10.90 -10.25
N ALA A 124 12.49 -9.85 -10.61
CA ALA A 124 13.01 -8.74 -11.40
C ALA A 124 14.06 -7.91 -10.65
N LYS A 125 13.93 -7.78 -9.32
CA LYS A 125 14.85 -7.03 -8.46
C LYS A 125 15.02 -7.77 -7.13
N ASP A 126 16.15 -7.56 -6.47
CA ASP A 126 16.43 -7.99 -5.09
C ASP A 126 16.63 -6.79 -4.15
N HIS A 127 16.46 -5.59 -4.68
CA HIS A 127 16.57 -4.32 -3.98
C HIS A 127 15.52 -3.34 -4.51
N ILE A 128 14.88 -2.63 -3.58
CA ILE A 128 13.96 -1.51 -3.85
C ILE A 128 14.25 -0.37 -2.88
N GLU A 129 13.79 0.83 -3.20
CA GLU A 129 13.81 1.99 -2.31
C GLU A 129 12.37 2.37 -1.95
N THR A 130 12.13 2.70 -0.68
CA THR A 130 10.84 3.22 -0.20
C THR A 130 10.94 4.69 0.16
N ASP A 131 9.83 5.41 0.07
CA ASP A 131 9.67 6.72 0.69
C ASP A 131 9.45 6.60 2.21
N LEU A 132 9.25 7.73 2.88
CA LEU A 132 8.80 7.78 4.26
C LEU A 132 7.74 8.87 4.42
N THR A 133 6.65 8.50 5.11
CA THR A 133 5.45 9.33 5.22
C THR A 133 5.50 10.30 6.40
N VAL A 134 5.13 11.54 6.12
CA VAL A 134 4.84 12.58 7.12
C VAL A 134 3.32 12.77 7.19
N GLY A 135 2.71 12.37 8.31
CA GLY A 135 1.29 12.59 8.58
C GLY A 135 0.94 14.08 8.71
N ILE A 136 -0.35 14.38 8.84
CA ILE A 136 -0.82 15.75 9.07
C ILE A 136 -0.48 16.14 10.52
N MET A 137 0.35 17.16 10.68
CA MET A 137 0.76 17.74 11.97
C MET A 137 1.04 19.23 11.80
N ASP A 138 1.32 19.93 12.89
CA ASP A 138 1.73 21.35 12.83
C ASP A 138 3.02 21.53 12.00
N LEU A 139 3.27 22.78 11.55
CA LEU A 139 4.39 23.10 10.67
C LEU A 139 5.72 22.73 11.32
N GLU A 140 5.94 23.09 12.60
CA GLU A 140 7.22 22.85 13.29
C GLU A 140 7.56 21.37 13.33
N LYS A 141 6.60 20.53 13.73
CA LYS A 141 6.77 19.07 13.77
C LYS A 141 7.00 18.50 12.37
N THR A 142 6.24 18.99 11.37
CA THR A 142 6.41 18.60 9.96
C THR A 142 7.86 18.84 9.51
N LEU A 143 8.38 20.05 9.71
CA LEU A 143 9.73 20.42 9.27
C LEU A 143 10.82 19.63 10.01
N LYS A 144 10.64 19.41 11.31
CA LYS A 144 11.55 18.56 12.11
C LYS A 144 11.59 17.13 11.57
N LYS A 145 10.41 16.56 11.25
CA LYS A 145 10.31 15.20 10.72
C LYS A 145 10.90 15.09 9.31
N VAL A 146 10.57 16.04 8.42
CA VAL A 146 11.14 16.11 7.06
C VAL A 146 12.65 16.21 7.10
N LYS A 147 13.20 17.09 7.97
CA LYS A 147 14.65 17.22 8.16
C LYS A 147 15.29 15.89 8.53
N LYS A 148 14.74 15.21 9.54
CA LYS A 148 15.24 13.89 9.97
C LYS A 148 15.20 12.87 8.83
N ILE A 149 14.08 12.75 8.12
CA ILE A 149 13.90 11.84 7.00
C ILE A 149 14.96 12.10 5.91
N TYR A 150 15.19 13.37 5.58
CA TYR A 150 16.17 13.76 4.59
C TYR A 150 17.61 13.48 5.04
N GLU A 151 17.94 13.68 6.32
CA GLU A 151 19.22 13.34 6.94
C GLU A 151 19.45 11.82 7.00
N ASP A 152 18.39 11.04 7.20
CA ASP A 152 18.41 9.56 7.18
C ASP A 152 18.55 8.98 5.75
N GLY A 153 18.69 9.84 4.73
CA GLY A 153 19.03 9.45 3.36
C GLY A 153 17.84 9.31 2.40
N PHE A 154 16.60 9.49 2.86
CA PHE A 154 15.44 9.46 1.97
C PHE A 154 15.44 10.61 0.98
N ARG A 155 15.11 10.33 -0.27
CA ARG A 155 15.02 11.31 -1.35
C ARG A 155 13.62 11.41 -1.95
N VAL A 156 12.73 10.49 -1.64
CA VAL A 156 11.30 10.60 -1.86
C VAL A 156 10.64 10.71 -0.48
N ILE A 157 9.85 11.76 -0.27
CA ILE A 157 9.17 12.02 1.00
C ILE A 157 7.68 12.16 0.72
N LYS A 158 6.86 11.35 1.38
CA LYS A 158 5.41 11.45 1.26
C LYS A 158 4.87 12.41 2.32
N ILE A 159 4.03 13.38 1.91
CA ILE A 159 3.39 14.34 2.81
C ILE A 159 1.87 14.21 2.67
N LYS A 160 1.21 13.95 3.81
CA LYS A 160 -0.25 13.92 3.89
C LYS A 160 -0.81 15.33 3.98
N VAL A 161 -1.84 15.60 3.16
CA VAL A 161 -2.54 16.89 3.06
C VAL A 161 -4.06 16.68 3.04
N GLY A 162 -4.86 17.71 2.76
CA GLY A 162 -6.32 17.58 2.56
C GLY A 162 -7.14 17.91 3.80
N LYS A 163 -6.56 18.56 4.83
CA LYS A 163 -7.29 18.95 6.04
C LYS A 163 -7.45 20.46 6.19
N ASN A 164 -6.41 21.22 5.90
CA ASN A 164 -6.41 22.69 5.91
C ASN A 164 -5.58 23.20 4.74
N PHE A 165 -6.23 23.72 3.72
CA PHE A 165 -5.61 24.11 2.46
C PHE A 165 -4.38 25.00 2.65
N LYS A 166 -4.46 26.07 3.47
CA LYS A 166 -3.36 27.03 3.67
C LYS A 166 -2.19 26.40 4.42
N GLU A 167 -2.48 25.70 5.50
CA GLU A 167 -1.46 25.00 6.29
C GLU A 167 -0.80 23.88 5.48
N ASP A 168 -1.58 23.18 4.66
CA ASP A 168 -1.09 22.12 3.78
C ASP A 168 -0.11 22.65 2.73
N VAL A 169 -0.45 23.81 2.08
CA VAL A 169 0.46 24.51 1.17
C VAL A 169 1.75 24.89 1.90
N GLU A 170 1.64 25.54 3.06
CA GLU A 170 2.79 26.00 3.84
C GLU A 170 3.69 24.83 4.24
N ARG A 171 3.12 23.72 4.74
CA ARG A 171 3.89 22.53 5.13
C ARG A 171 4.69 21.96 3.97
N VAL A 172 4.10 21.84 2.79
CA VAL A 172 4.80 21.28 1.62
C VAL A 172 5.87 22.22 1.10
N VAL A 173 5.57 23.52 0.98
CA VAL A 173 6.51 24.55 0.48
C VAL A 173 7.71 24.69 1.42
N GLU A 174 7.49 24.77 2.73
CA GLU A 174 8.56 24.88 3.71
C GLU A 174 9.37 23.55 3.80
N SER A 175 8.73 22.40 3.60
CA SER A 175 9.42 21.10 3.51
C SER A 175 10.43 21.07 2.35
N LYS A 176 10.08 21.65 1.20
CA LYS A 176 11.00 21.79 0.05
C LYS A 176 12.25 22.59 0.40
N LYS A 177 12.12 23.62 1.23
CA LYS A 177 13.29 24.44 1.65
C LYS A 177 14.22 23.65 2.57
N ILE A 178 13.66 22.79 3.44
CA ILE A 178 14.42 21.92 4.36
C ILE A 178 15.08 20.75 3.62
N ALA A 179 14.40 20.17 2.62
CA ALA A 179 14.87 19.04 1.83
C ALA A 179 14.99 19.41 0.33
N PRO A 180 15.96 20.24 -0.06
CA PRO A 180 15.98 20.87 -1.39
C PRO A 180 16.17 19.89 -2.56
N GLN A 181 16.71 18.71 -2.32
CA GLN A 181 16.90 17.65 -3.33
C GLN A 181 15.87 16.52 -3.22
N ALA A 182 14.90 16.65 -2.31
CA ALA A 182 13.84 15.66 -2.20
C ALA A 182 12.78 15.88 -3.27
N MET A 183 12.24 14.77 -3.76
CA MET A 183 11.00 14.67 -4.51
C MET A 183 9.86 14.37 -3.54
N PHE A 184 8.67 14.85 -3.84
CA PHE A 184 7.53 14.68 -2.95
C PHE A 184 6.42 13.83 -3.57
N VAL A 185 5.89 12.88 -2.80
CA VAL A 185 4.57 12.31 -3.01
C VAL A 185 3.60 13.10 -2.13
N VAL A 186 2.61 13.73 -2.72
CA VAL A 186 1.61 14.52 -1.98
C VAL A 186 0.29 13.76 -1.99
N ASP A 187 -0.17 13.33 -0.83
CA ASP A 187 -1.37 12.50 -0.69
C ASP A 187 -2.46 13.24 0.08
N ALA A 188 -3.56 13.53 -0.61
CA ALA A 188 -4.68 14.26 -0.03
C ALA A 188 -5.75 13.34 0.59
N ASN A 189 -5.66 12.03 0.42
CA ASN A 189 -6.67 11.07 0.88
C ASN A 189 -8.11 11.59 0.69
N GLN A 190 -8.44 12.05 -0.52
CA GLN A 190 -9.76 12.56 -0.92
C GLN A 190 -10.13 13.95 -0.33
N GLY A 191 -9.19 14.69 0.27
CA GLY A 191 -9.48 15.87 1.08
C GLY A 191 -9.87 17.13 0.31
N PHE A 192 -9.75 17.16 -1.03
CA PHE A 192 -10.02 18.35 -1.83
C PHE A 192 -11.24 18.19 -2.75
N THR A 193 -11.87 19.30 -3.07
CA THR A 193 -12.70 19.42 -4.26
C THR A 193 -11.80 19.47 -5.51
N PRO A 194 -12.30 19.17 -6.72
CA PRO A 194 -11.48 19.29 -7.94
C PRO A 194 -10.86 20.66 -8.14
N LYS A 195 -11.57 21.74 -7.79
CA LYS A 195 -11.09 23.12 -7.88
C LYS A 195 -9.92 23.38 -6.91
N GLU A 196 -10.08 22.99 -5.65
CA GLU A 196 -9.02 23.12 -4.64
C GLU A 196 -7.80 22.28 -5.02
N ALA A 197 -8.00 21.06 -5.52
CA ALA A 197 -6.91 20.17 -5.95
C ALA A 197 -6.08 20.79 -7.07
N ILE A 198 -6.71 21.42 -8.06
CA ILE A 198 -6.02 22.12 -9.17
C ILE A 198 -5.29 23.35 -8.65
N GLU A 199 -5.94 24.15 -7.80
CA GLU A 199 -5.34 25.35 -7.19
C GLU A 199 -4.12 24.99 -6.36
N PHE A 200 -4.23 23.95 -5.51
CA PHE A 200 -3.13 23.44 -4.69
C PHE A 200 -1.93 23.02 -5.54
N ALA A 201 -2.14 22.21 -6.57
CA ALA A 201 -1.09 21.78 -7.47
C ALA A 201 -0.39 22.96 -8.18
N ASN A 202 -1.15 23.95 -8.63
CA ASN A 202 -0.61 25.14 -9.31
C ASN A 202 0.21 26.03 -8.35
N ILE A 203 -0.21 26.18 -7.09
CA ILE A 203 0.56 26.90 -6.07
C ILE A 203 1.89 26.20 -5.83
N LEU A 204 1.90 24.87 -5.58
CA LEU A 204 3.13 24.12 -5.37
C LEU A 204 4.07 24.21 -6.57
N HIS A 205 3.53 24.21 -7.78
CA HIS A 205 4.31 24.35 -8.99
C HIS A 205 4.96 25.75 -9.11
N SER A 206 4.22 26.80 -8.77
CA SER A 206 4.76 28.17 -8.75
C SER A 206 5.89 28.34 -7.72
N GLU A 207 5.82 27.60 -6.61
CA GLU A 207 6.84 27.52 -5.56
C GLU A 207 7.98 26.52 -5.89
N ARG A 208 7.95 25.94 -7.10
CA ARG A 208 8.97 24.99 -7.61
C ARG A 208 9.15 23.76 -6.72
N VAL A 209 8.08 23.28 -6.11
CA VAL A 209 8.08 22.00 -5.42
C VAL A 209 8.10 20.88 -6.46
N GLU A 210 8.98 19.90 -6.30
CA GLU A 210 9.06 18.73 -7.17
C GLU A 210 8.14 17.63 -6.65
N VAL A 211 6.89 17.60 -7.14
CA VAL A 211 5.91 16.56 -6.80
C VAL A 211 5.91 15.50 -7.91
N VAL A 212 6.30 14.29 -7.55
CA VAL A 212 6.40 13.16 -8.50
C VAL A 212 5.11 12.35 -8.59
N VAL A 213 4.27 12.41 -7.55
CA VAL A 213 2.93 11.81 -7.54
C VAL A 213 2.01 12.69 -6.70
N TYR A 214 0.87 13.07 -7.26
CA TYR A 214 -0.24 13.71 -6.56
C TYR A 214 -1.35 12.68 -6.34
N GLU A 215 -1.39 12.10 -5.14
CA GLU A 215 -2.18 10.93 -4.82
C GLU A 215 -3.56 11.32 -4.30
N GLN A 216 -4.59 10.67 -4.85
CA GLN A 216 -6.02 10.74 -4.51
C GLN A 216 -6.49 12.13 -4.04
N PRO A 217 -6.40 13.14 -4.90
CA PRO A 217 -6.73 14.52 -4.51
C PRO A 217 -8.22 14.70 -4.18
N VAL A 218 -9.12 13.96 -4.84
CA VAL A 218 -10.57 14.10 -4.74
C VAL A 218 -11.25 12.83 -4.26
N ASN A 219 -12.53 12.96 -3.87
CA ASN A 219 -13.36 11.83 -3.43
C ASN A 219 -13.25 10.64 -4.38
N ARG A 220 -13.12 9.43 -3.82
CA ARG A 220 -12.91 8.16 -4.55
C ARG A 220 -13.96 7.86 -5.63
N TYR A 221 -15.18 8.32 -5.46
CA TYR A 221 -16.27 8.08 -6.41
C TYR A 221 -16.35 9.14 -7.49
N ASN A 222 -15.64 10.26 -7.33
CA ASN A 222 -15.63 11.37 -8.28
C ASN A 222 -14.56 11.18 -9.37
N ILE A 223 -14.78 10.19 -10.25
CA ILE A 223 -13.81 9.87 -11.33
C ILE A 223 -13.70 11.03 -12.34
N GLU A 224 -14.79 11.71 -12.63
CA GLU A 224 -14.78 12.89 -13.49
C GLU A 224 -13.94 14.03 -12.87
N GLY A 225 -14.07 14.21 -11.55
CA GLY A 225 -13.24 15.17 -10.81
C GLY A 225 -11.77 14.78 -10.82
N LEU A 226 -11.46 13.50 -10.67
CA LEU A 226 -10.09 12.98 -10.73
C LEU A 226 -9.47 13.23 -12.13
N LYS A 227 -10.23 12.93 -13.18
CA LYS A 227 -9.87 13.22 -14.58
C LYS A 227 -9.64 14.72 -14.79
N LEU A 228 -10.53 15.57 -14.25
CA LEU A 228 -10.38 17.02 -14.36
C LEU A 228 -9.08 17.51 -13.69
N VAL A 229 -8.75 16.98 -12.51
CA VAL A 229 -7.49 17.30 -11.83
C VAL A 229 -6.30 16.84 -12.67
N ARG A 230 -6.30 15.61 -13.18
CA ARG A 230 -5.23 15.07 -14.03
C ARG A 230 -4.91 16.00 -15.22
N PHE A 231 -5.94 16.45 -15.95
CA PHE A 231 -5.73 17.29 -17.15
C PHE A 231 -5.31 18.73 -16.84
N ASN A 232 -5.54 19.23 -15.61
CA ASN A 232 -5.25 20.60 -15.23
C ASN A 232 -4.15 20.73 -14.16
N SER A 233 -3.61 19.62 -13.68
CA SER A 233 -2.49 19.58 -12.75
C SER A 233 -1.17 19.55 -13.50
N PRO A 234 -0.14 20.29 -13.06
CA PRO A 234 1.21 20.18 -13.58
C PRO A 234 1.90 18.88 -13.11
N TYR A 235 1.30 18.12 -12.21
CA TYR A 235 1.85 16.92 -11.60
C TYR A 235 1.07 15.66 -11.99
N PRO A 236 1.74 14.51 -12.09
CA PRO A 236 1.06 13.24 -12.34
C PRO A 236 0.10 12.88 -11.21
N VAL A 237 -1.10 12.46 -11.57
CA VAL A 237 -2.18 12.15 -10.63
C VAL A 237 -2.31 10.64 -10.44
N ALA A 238 -2.38 10.21 -9.17
CA ALA A 238 -2.57 8.81 -8.78
C ALA A 238 -3.95 8.54 -8.18
N ALA A 239 -4.52 7.37 -8.49
CA ALA A 239 -5.64 6.80 -7.75
C ALA A 239 -5.13 5.84 -6.67
N ASP A 240 -5.61 6.01 -5.42
CA ASP A 240 -5.47 5.08 -4.31
C ASP A 240 -6.83 4.50 -3.91
N GLU A 241 -7.66 5.30 -3.25
CA GLU A 241 -8.97 4.82 -2.76
C GLU A 241 -9.98 4.62 -3.90
N SER A 242 -9.71 5.11 -5.08
CA SER A 242 -10.56 4.87 -6.27
C SER A 242 -10.29 3.51 -6.93
N VAL A 243 -9.29 2.72 -6.47
CA VAL A 243 -8.92 1.44 -7.07
C VAL A 243 -8.76 0.35 -6.01
N PHE A 244 -9.73 -0.56 -5.94
CA PHE A 244 -9.72 -1.75 -5.09
C PHE A 244 -9.59 -3.03 -5.91
N THR A 245 -10.12 -3.04 -7.12
CA THR A 245 -10.19 -4.21 -7.96
C THR A 245 -9.59 -3.95 -9.34
N LYS A 246 -9.28 -5.02 -10.06
CA LYS A 246 -8.90 -4.92 -11.48
C LYS A 246 -9.97 -4.25 -12.36
N TYR A 247 -11.24 -4.30 -11.94
CA TYR A 247 -12.34 -3.65 -12.68
C TYR A 247 -12.30 -2.13 -12.47
N ASP A 248 -11.96 -1.67 -11.27
CA ASP A 248 -11.75 -0.25 -10.99
C ASP A 248 -10.56 0.27 -11.80
N ALA A 249 -9.45 -0.48 -11.82
CA ALA A 249 -8.27 -0.12 -12.62
C ALA A 249 -8.62 -0.02 -14.12
N LEU A 250 -9.34 -1.00 -14.65
CA LEU A 250 -9.79 -0.98 -16.06
C LEU A 250 -10.66 0.24 -16.34
N ARG A 251 -11.57 0.62 -15.42
CA ARG A 251 -12.41 1.81 -15.55
C ARG A 251 -11.58 3.08 -15.56
N LEU A 252 -10.67 3.26 -14.58
CA LEU A 252 -9.79 4.44 -14.48
C LEU A 252 -8.94 4.62 -15.74
N ILE A 253 -8.41 3.52 -16.28
CA ILE A 253 -7.62 3.51 -17.53
C ILE A 253 -8.51 3.94 -18.72
N LYS A 254 -9.69 3.36 -18.87
CA LYS A 254 -10.63 3.70 -19.97
C LYS A 254 -11.09 5.15 -19.93
N GLU A 255 -11.30 5.69 -18.75
CA GLU A 255 -11.69 7.08 -18.53
C GLU A 255 -10.51 8.05 -18.67
N GLU A 256 -9.28 7.54 -18.81
CA GLU A 256 -8.06 8.36 -18.80
C GLU A 256 -7.96 9.25 -17.54
N ALA A 257 -8.38 8.71 -16.39
CA ALA A 257 -8.55 9.51 -15.18
C ALA A 257 -7.28 9.66 -14.36
N VAL A 258 -6.21 8.89 -14.65
CA VAL A 258 -5.00 8.81 -13.83
C VAL A 258 -3.73 8.65 -14.68
N ASP A 259 -2.60 9.07 -14.13
CA ASP A 259 -1.26 8.80 -14.63
C ASP A 259 -0.64 7.62 -13.88
N PHE A 260 -1.01 7.45 -12.61
CA PHE A 260 -0.57 6.39 -11.72
C PHE A 260 -1.74 5.63 -11.09
N ILE A 261 -1.52 4.36 -10.81
CA ILE A 261 -2.36 3.57 -9.91
C ILE A 261 -1.51 3.16 -8.71
N ASN A 262 -1.99 3.47 -7.48
CA ASN A 262 -1.41 2.98 -6.25
C ASN A 262 -2.01 1.61 -5.89
N ILE A 263 -1.24 0.55 -6.07
CA ILE A 263 -1.61 -0.79 -5.62
C ILE A 263 -1.29 -0.92 -4.13
N LYS A 264 -2.26 -1.41 -3.36
CA LYS A 264 -2.05 -1.91 -1.99
C LYS A 264 -2.62 -3.32 -1.95
N LEU A 265 -1.83 -4.30 -1.58
CA LEU A 265 -2.29 -5.70 -1.53
C LEU A 265 -3.54 -5.86 -0.66
N MET A 266 -3.62 -5.07 0.42
CA MET A 266 -4.75 -5.05 1.34
C MET A 266 -6.08 -4.61 0.71
N LYS A 267 -6.05 -3.88 -0.42
CA LYS A 267 -7.25 -3.47 -1.16
C LYS A 267 -7.70 -4.51 -2.19
N SER A 268 -6.76 -5.18 -2.82
CA SER A 268 -7.05 -6.00 -4.02
C SER A 268 -6.85 -7.49 -3.81
N GLY A 269 -6.05 -7.90 -2.84
CA GLY A 269 -5.42 -9.21 -2.83
C GLY A 269 -4.28 -9.27 -3.85
N VAL A 270 -3.52 -10.36 -3.81
CA VAL A 270 -2.35 -10.56 -4.68
C VAL A 270 -2.76 -10.82 -6.13
N SER A 271 -3.78 -11.64 -6.34
CA SER A 271 -4.24 -12.05 -7.68
C SER A 271 -4.81 -10.90 -8.50
N ASP A 272 -5.60 -10.00 -7.88
CA ASP A 272 -6.09 -8.80 -8.56
C ASP A 272 -4.97 -7.77 -8.73
N ALA A 273 -4.04 -7.66 -7.78
CA ALA A 273 -2.85 -6.81 -7.91
C ALA A 273 -2.03 -7.17 -9.15
N LEU A 274 -1.77 -8.47 -9.39
CA LEU A 274 -1.10 -8.92 -10.63
C LEU A 274 -1.88 -8.54 -11.89
N ALA A 275 -3.20 -8.69 -11.87
CA ALA A 275 -4.03 -8.28 -13.00
C ALA A 275 -3.97 -6.77 -13.24
N ILE A 276 -3.94 -5.95 -12.18
CA ILE A 276 -3.79 -4.49 -12.27
C ILE A 276 -2.43 -4.13 -12.86
N VAL A 277 -1.34 -4.81 -12.44
CA VAL A 277 0.00 -4.62 -13.02
C VAL A 277 -0.03 -4.81 -14.53
N HIS A 278 -0.60 -5.91 -15.02
CA HIS A 278 -0.66 -6.18 -16.46
C HIS A 278 -1.54 -5.19 -17.23
N LEU A 279 -2.68 -4.79 -16.66
CA LEU A 279 -3.57 -3.79 -17.26
C LEU A 279 -2.86 -2.44 -17.39
N ALA A 280 -2.21 -1.97 -16.32
CA ALA A 280 -1.51 -0.69 -16.29
C ALA A 280 -0.33 -0.67 -17.27
N GLN A 281 0.50 -1.72 -17.28
CA GLN A 281 1.61 -1.85 -18.23
C GLN A 281 1.13 -1.84 -19.69
N SER A 282 0.04 -2.57 -19.98
CA SER A 282 -0.52 -2.62 -21.34
C SER A 282 -1.10 -1.27 -21.79
N ALA A 283 -1.54 -0.45 -20.85
CA ALA A 283 -2.15 0.87 -21.11
C ALA A 283 -1.15 2.04 -21.01
N GLY A 284 0.11 1.79 -20.62
CA GLY A 284 1.11 2.83 -20.39
C GLY A 284 0.82 3.69 -19.13
N VAL A 285 0.00 3.20 -18.20
CA VAL A 285 -0.23 3.83 -16.90
C VAL A 285 0.85 3.37 -15.93
N GLN A 286 1.43 4.30 -15.19
CA GLN A 286 2.48 3.99 -14.22
C GLN A 286 1.90 3.41 -12.92
N LEU A 287 2.76 2.75 -12.15
CA LEU A 287 2.38 2.10 -10.90
C LEU A 287 3.23 2.60 -9.73
N MET A 288 2.58 2.79 -8.61
CA MET A 288 3.20 2.81 -7.29
C MET A 288 2.57 1.73 -6.41
N ILE A 289 3.29 1.32 -5.38
CA ILE A 289 2.78 0.38 -4.37
C ILE A 289 2.82 1.04 -3.01
N GLY A 290 1.71 0.93 -2.27
CA GLY A 290 1.59 1.48 -0.95
C GLY A 290 1.17 0.43 0.09
N CYS A 291 0.98 0.92 1.31
CA CYS A 291 0.56 0.12 2.45
C CYS A 291 -0.61 0.78 3.22
N MET A 292 -1.18 0.05 4.15
CA MET A 292 -2.11 0.53 5.18
C MET A 292 -1.35 0.68 6.52
N GLY A 293 -1.69 -0.13 7.52
CA GLY A 293 -1.01 -0.18 8.82
C GLY A 293 -0.31 -1.53 9.04
N GLU A 294 0.39 -2.02 8.04
CA GLU A 294 1.05 -3.33 8.09
C GLU A 294 2.25 -3.31 9.03
N SER A 295 2.41 -4.43 9.77
CA SER A 295 3.64 -4.76 10.46
C SER A 295 4.75 -5.19 9.47
N SER A 296 5.93 -5.52 9.97
CA SER A 296 7.01 -6.05 9.12
C SER A 296 6.59 -7.31 8.34
N LEU A 297 5.65 -8.10 8.86
CA LEU A 297 5.11 -9.26 8.15
C LEU A 297 4.25 -8.85 6.94
N GLY A 298 3.38 -7.86 7.11
CA GLY A 298 2.53 -7.37 6.01
C GLY A 298 3.33 -6.60 4.96
N ILE A 299 4.25 -5.75 5.40
CA ILE A 299 5.17 -5.04 4.49
C ILE A 299 6.03 -6.02 3.70
N ASN A 300 6.48 -7.13 4.31
CA ASN A 300 7.21 -8.18 3.61
C ASN A 300 6.47 -8.71 2.37
N GLN A 301 5.15 -8.86 2.45
CA GLN A 301 4.33 -9.30 1.31
C GLN A 301 4.43 -8.33 0.14
N SER A 302 4.28 -7.04 0.43
CA SER A 302 4.34 -5.98 -0.57
C SER A 302 5.74 -5.79 -1.15
N ILE A 303 6.79 -5.94 -0.34
CA ILE A 303 8.21 -5.92 -0.79
C ILE A 303 8.47 -7.05 -1.79
N HIS A 304 8.10 -8.28 -1.44
CA HIS A 304 8.29 -9.43 -2.33
C HIS A 304 7.51 -9.28 -3.64
N PHE A 305 6.28 -8.76 -3.56
CA PHE A 305 5.46 -8.49 -4.74
C PHE A 305 6.09 -7.40 -5.62
N ALA A 306 6.51 -6.29 -5.02
CA ALA A 306 7.11 -5.16 -5.74
C ALA A 306 8.45 -5.52 -6.39
N ALA A 307 9.35 -6.11 -5.64
CA ALA A 307 10.67 -6.51 -6.13
C ALA A 307 10.55 -7.61 -7.19
N GLY A 308 9.66 -8.58 -6.96
CA GLY A 308 9.47 -9.69 -7.89
C GLY A 308 8.93 -9.25 -9.25
N THR A 309 7.90 -8.41 -9.26
CA THR A 309 7.31 -7.90 -10.52
C THR A 309 8.16 -6.82 -11.18
N GLY A 310 8.92 -6.03 -10.39
CA GLY A 310 9.69 -4.90 -10.88
C GLY A 310 8.89 -3.79 -11.56
N ALA A 311 7.57 -3.74 -11.32
CA ALA A 311 6.63 -2.95 -12.09
C ALA A 311 6.42 -1.51 -11.55
N PHE A 312 6.97 -1.19 -10.39
CA PHE A 312 6.65 0.04 -9.66
C PHE A 312 7.73 1.09 -9.81
N ALA A 313 7.30 2.33 -10.07
CA ALA A 313 8.18 3.50 -10.13
C ALA A 313 8.45 4.05 -8.71
N TYR A 314 7.46 3.99 -7.82
CA TYR A 314 7.57 4.45 -6.44
C TYR A 314 7.01 3.41 -5.47
N HIS A 315 7.61 3.34 -4.28
CA HIS A 315 7.23 2.44 -3.20
C HIS A 315 6.99 3.26 -1.93
N ASP A 316 5.84 3.05 -1.31
CA ASP A 316 5.36 3.64 -0.05
C ASP A 316 5.12 2.48 0.93
N LEU A 317 6.24 1.85 1.38
CA LEU A 317 6.26 0.61 2.17
C LEU A 317 6.92 0.83 3.52
N ASP A 318 6.41 1.80 4.27
CA ASP A 318 7.03 2.36 5.47
C ASP A 318 6.23 2.14 6.77
N ALA A 319 5.02 1.58 6.73
CA ALA A 319 4.12 1.51 7.88
C ALA A 319 4.76 0.84 9.11
N HIS A 320 5.52 -0.23 8.93
CA HIS A 320 6.20 -0.95 10.01
C HIS A 320 7.20 -0.09 10.78
N LEU A 321 7.76 0.96 10.16
CA LEU A 321 8.67 1.90 10.82
C LEU A 321 7.97 2.82 11.83
N SER A 322 6.64 2.90 11.75
CA SER A 322 5.81 3.73 12.63
C SER A 322 5.16 2.95 13.78
N LEU A 323 5.27 1.63 13.79
CA LEU A 323 4.64 0.74 14.75
C LEU A 323 5.63 0.25 15.82
N ASP A 324 5.19 0.16 17.08
CA ASP A 324 5.92 -0.49 18.19
C ASP A 324 5.86 -2.02 18.03
N GLU A 325 6.54 -2.52 17.03
CA GLU A 325 6.65 -3.94 16.74
C GLU A 325 7.79 -4.55 17.56
N LYS A 326 7.46 -5.46 18.49
CA LYS A 326 8.44 -6.08 19.40
C LYS A 326 9.31 -7.13 18.73
N THR A 327 8.84 -7.73 17.63
CA THR A 327 9.55 -8.80 16.93
C THR A 327 9.42 -8.57 15.43
N PHE A 328 10.53 -8.21 14.80
CA PHE A 328 10.58 -8.08 13.34
C PHE A 328 10.36 -9.44 12.67
N ARG A 329 9.45 -9.50 11.72
CA ARG A 329 9.00 -10.73 11.06
C ARG A 329 9.14 -10.70 9.54
N GLY A 330 9.75 -9.66 9.01
CA GLY A 330 10.07 -9.56 7.59
C GLY A 330 11.26 -10.43 7.21
N ASP A 331 11.26 -10.95 5.97
CA ASP A 331 12.38 -11.61 5.34
C ASP A 331 13.11 -10.62 4.42
N PHE A 332 13.49 -9.49 4.98
CA PHE A 332 14.22 -8.42 4.31
C PHE A 332 15.10 -7.64 5.30
N ARG A 333 16.08 -6.92 4.78
CA ARG A 333 16.91 -5.99 5.54
C ARG A 333 16.65 -4.57 5.02
N GLN A 334 16.48 -3.62 5.91
CA GLN A 334 16.28 -2.22 5.57
C GLN A 334 17.38 -1.32 6.14
N GLU A 335 17.91 -0.43 5.32
CA GLU A 335 18.90 0.58 5.68
C GLU A 335 18.45 1.94 5.11
N GLY A 336 17.84 2.77 5.95
CA GLY A 336 17.20 4.01 5.50
C GLY A 336 16.13 3.72 4.45
N PRO A 337 16.20 4.33 3.25
CA PRO A 337 15.26 4.06 2.17
C PRO A 337 15.45 2.70 1.49
N HIS A 338 16.62 2.08 1.63
CA HIS A 338 17.02 0.88 0.88
C HIS A 338 16.52 -0.40 1.55
N ILE A 339 15.82 -1.23 0.80
CA ILE A 339 15.28 -2.52 1.22
C ILE A 339 15.91 -3.61 0.35
N TYR A 340 16.53 -4.60 1.00
CA TYR A 340 17.23 -5.72 0.37
C TYR A 340 16.53 -7.03 0.70
N LEU A 341 16.34 -7.88 -0.31
CA LEU A 341 15.82 -9.23 -0.20
C LEU A 341 16.93 -10.27 -0.14
#